data_dc982017d7f0938d0fbc199f57b06747
#
_entry.id   dc982017d7f0938d0fbc199f57b06747
#
_cell.length_a   1.000
_cell.length_b   1.000
_cell.length_c   1.000
_cell.angle_alpha   90.00
_cell.angle_beta   90.00
_cell.angle_gamma   90.00
#
_symmetry.space_group_name_H-M   'P 1'
#
loop_
_entity.id
_entity.type
_entity.pdbx_description
1 polymer ?
#
loop_
_entity_poly.entity_id
_entity_poly.type
_entity_poly.pdbx_seq_one_letter_code
_entity_poly.pdbx_strand_id
1 'polypeptide(L)'
;MSKSKIHVGVEIGTTKTCMVVGEVKPDGSVKILGVGETRSAGVRKGEISDYPQAKAGLKHALVKAEDICDVDISSILLSVTGSHIAGVNNRGTFRLPDEEEEVHEGHLDEATEIARDLAIPGDHVYLHNFIRHYHLDGQEHSVSPVGLLGRSLDVDFHIVHGIRTRIQNSIKCVREIPLEVDDVVFAPIATAQVALDREHKDAGALVIDIGGGTTDYVLYLKGAIAASGCIPVGGDHITNDIHLVTRIPFSRAEMLKKTEGDASGDPARGIGMVKVIDDHGLEEGEIKRSLLNDIINGRLEETLYLVLDRLPNNALKGVGTGVFLTGGSSNMRGFSELANEVFDLPIYQSEQSNISGVHANFRDPQYSTAVGLIRYAQILDAERDSQEGGKVTRALKSIWPFRR
;
A
#
# COMPACT_ATOMS: atom_id res chain seq x y z
N MET A 1 -2.67 -24.55 22.39
CA MET A 1 -1.66 -23.52 22.11
C MET A 1 -1.66 -23.32 20.59
N SER A 2 -2.01 -22.14 20.10
CA SER A 2 -1.89 -21.80 18.68
C SER A 2 -0.42 -21.94 18.28
N LYS A 3 -0.15 -22.58 17.13
CA LYS A 3 1.22 -22.69 16.59
C LYS A 3 1.55 -21.39 15.88
N SER A 4 2.83 -21.00 15.89
CA SER A 4 3.32 -19.94 15.03
C SER A 4 3.02 -20.27 13.56
N LYS A 5 2.60 -19.27 12.77
CA LYS A 5 2.35 -19.42 11.35
C LYS A 5 3.38 -18.61 10.57
N ILE A 6 3.94 -19.20 9.50
CA ILE A 6 4.86 -18.52 8.60
C ILE A 6 4.05 -18.01 7.41
N HIS A 7 4.22 -16.73 7.09
CA HIS A 7 3.64 -16.07 5.93
C HIS A 7 4.74 -15.42 5.10
N VAL A 8 4.51 -15.35 3.80
CA VAL A 8 5.44 -14.76 2.84
C VAL A 8 4.73 -13.67 2.06
N GLY A 9 5.24 -12.44 2.17
CA GLY A 9 4.75 -11.29 1.42
C GLY A 9 5.68 -11.00 0.24
N VAL A 10 5.09 -10.84 -0.94
CA VAL A 10 5.80 -10.55 -2.19
C VAL A 10 5.36 -9.23 -2.78
N GLU A 11 6.32 -8.38 -3.08
CA GLU A 11 6.16 -7.15 -3.82
C GLU A 11 6.97 -7.21 -5.12
N ILE A 12 6.31 -7.07 -6.27
CA ILE A 12 6.94 -6.93 -7.58
C ILE A 12 6.91 -5.44 -7.92
N GLY A 13 7.86 -4.68 -7.36
CA GLY A 13 7.93 -3.23 -7.50
C GLY A 13 8.72 -2.77 -8.73
N THR A 14 8.64 -1.47 -9.06
CA THR A 14 9.35 -0.88 -10.20
C THR A 14 10.87 -0.88 -10.01
N THR A 15 11.36 -0.62 -8.79
CA THR A 15 12.80 -0.52 -8.49
C THR A 15 13.37 -1.83 -7.97
N LYS A 16 12.59 -2.56 -7.16
CA LYS A 16 12.99 -3.84 -6.57
C LYS A 16 11.85 -4.84 -6.59
N THR A 17 12.19 -6.13 -6.67
CA THR A 17 11.32 -7.24 -6.32
C THR A 17 11.76 -7.78 -4.98
N CYS A 18 10.83 -7.83 -4.03
CA CYS A 18 11.11 -8.16 -2.64
C CYS A 18 10.19 -9.28 -2.15
N MET A 19 10.76 -10.23 -1.42
CA MET A 19 10.07 -11.31 -0.74
C MET A 19 10.44 -11.29 0.74
N VAL A 20 9.46 -11.08 1.61
CA VAL A 20 9.65 -11.04 3.06
C VAL A 20 9.02 -12.28 3.68
N VAL A 21 9.79 -13.01 4.47
CA VAL A 21 9.33 -14.18 5.22
C VAL A 21 9.16 -13.78 6.68
N GLY A 22 7.95 -13.95 7.22
CA GLY A 22 7.63 -13.57 8.59
C GLY A 22 6.91 -14.66 9.36
N GLU A 23 7.25 -14.80 10.62
CA GLU A 23 6.58 -15.65 11.61
C GLU A 23 5.61 -14.80 12.43
N VAL A 24 4.33 -15.14 12.37
CA VAL A 24 3.30 -14.56 13.25
C VAL A 24 3.18 -15.45 14.49
N LYS A 25 3.47 -14.87 15.65
CA LYS A 25 3.40 -15.55 16.92
C LYS A 25 2.00 -15.53 17.54
N PRO A 26 1.68 -16.42 18.47
CA PRO A 26 0.38 -16.45 19.12
C PRO A 26 0.00 -15.17 19.89
N ASP A 27 1.00 -14.39 20.32
CA ASP A 27 0.82 -13.08 20.97
C ASP A 27 0.56 -11.93 19.99
N GLY A 28 0.50 -12.23 18.68
CA GLY A 28 0.29 -11.25 17.62
C GLY A 28 1.55 -10.49 17.22
N SER A 29 2.71 -10.76 17.81
CA SER A 29 3.98 -10.18 17.36
C SER A 29 4.45 -10.83 16.06
N VAL A 30 5.11 -10.05 15.21
CA VAL A 30 5.70 -10.52 13.94
C VAL A 30 7.21 -10.53 14.07
N LYS A 31 7.82 -11.66 13.67
CA LYS A 31 9.26 -11.80 13.56
C LYS A 31 9.63 -12.02 12.09
N ILE A 32 10.40 -11.11 11.50
CA ILE A 32 10.96 -11.29 10.15
C ILE A 32 12.09 -12.31 10.22
N LEU A 33 11.95 -13.38 9.48
CA LEU A 33 12.93 -14.47 9.38
C LEU A 33 13.96 -14.18 8.31
N GLY A 34 13.54 -13.56 7.19
CA GLY A 34 14.44 -13.19 6.10
C GLY A 34 13.77 -12.33 5.04
N VAL A 35 14.64 -11.72 4.23
CA VAL A 35 14.24 -10.86 3.10
C VAL A 35 15.06 -11.26 1.88
N GLY A 36 14.41 -11.77 0.85
CA GLY A 36 14.98 -11.97 -0.47
C GLY A 36 14.68 -10.74 -1.34
N GLU A 37 15.72 -10.12 -1.87
CA GLU A 37 15.59 -8.93 -2.69
C GLU A 37 16.44 -8.99 -3.95
N THR A 38 15.90 -8.44 -5.04
CA THR A 38 16.64 -8.20 -6.28
C THR A 38 16.22 -6.88 -6.90
N ARG A 39 17.12 -6.25 -7.65
CA ARG A 39 16.76 -5.10 -8.46
C ARG A 39 15.74 -5.55 -9.51
N SER A 40 14.63 -4.82 -9.61
CA SER A 40 13.60 -5.11 -10.60
C SER A 40 14.09 -4.80 -12.02
N ALA A 41 13.69 -5.69 -12.92
CA ALA A 41 13.75 -5.47 -14.35
C ALA A 41 12.41 -5.92 -14.94
N GLY A 42 11.95 -5.23 -15.99
CA GLY A 42 10.69 -5.58 -16.64
C GLY A 42 9.42 -5.17 -15.87
N VAL A 43 9.55 -4.27 -14.88
CA VAL A 43 8.42 -3.66 -14.17
C VAL A 43 8.47 -2.14 -14.37
N ARG A 44 7.34 -1.55 -14.74
CA ARG A 44 7.21 -0.11 -14.94
C ARG A 44 5.90 0.39 -14.35
N LYS A 45 5.98 1.42 -13.50
CA LYS A 45 4.80 2.02 -12.85
C LYS A 45 3.92 0.98 -12.13
N GLY A 46 4.57 0.04 -11.42
CA GLY A 46 3.90 -1.03 -10.67
C GLY A 46 3.34 -2.18 -11.53
N GLU A 47 3.52 -2.15 -12.85
CA GLU A 47 2.98 -3.14 -13.79
C GLU A 47 4.10 -3.90 -14.51
N ILE A 48 3.88 -5.18 -14.81
CA ILE A 48 4.83 -6.01 -15.57
C ILE A 48 4.81 -5.55 -17.03
N SER A 49 5.97 -5.06 -17.51
CA SER A 49 6.20 -4.60 -18.88
C SER A 49 7.08 -5.54 -19.71
N ASP A 50 7.96 -6.31 -19.04
CA ASP A 50 8.78 -7.37 -19.63
C ASP A 50 8.68 -8.61 -18.74
N TYR A 51 7.92 -9.58 -19.20
CA TYR A 51 7.56 -10.76 -18.43
C TYR A 51 8.75 -11.67 -18.09
N PRO A 52 9.63 -12.05 -19.04
CA PRO A 52 10.82 -12.83 -18.75
C PRO A 52 11.73 -12.22 -17.69
N GLN A 53 11.97 -10.91 -17.76
CA GLN A 53 12.81 -10.21 -16.79
C GLN A 53 12.18 -10.16 -15.41
N ALA A 54 10.89 -9.82 -15.31
CA ALA A 54 10.17 -9.80 -14.03
C ALA A 54 10.18 -11.18 -13.35
N LYS A 55 9.93 -12.25 -14.13
CA LYS A 55 9.97 -13.63 -13.64
C LYS A 55 11.36 -14.03 -13.13
N ALA A 56 12.43 -13.67 -13.88
CA ALA A 56 13.79 -13.95 -13.44
C ALA A 56 14.13 -13.24 -12.13
N GLY A 57 13.73 -11.97 -12.00
CA GLY A 57 13.89 -11.20 -10.77
C GLY A 57 13.18 -11.85 -9.58
N LEU A 58 11.90 -12.25 -9.78
CA LEU A 58 11.13 -12.92 -8.74
C LEU A 58 11.76 -14.25 -8.30
N LYS A 59 12.25 -15.05 -9.26
CA LYS A 59 12.95 -16.29 -8.94
C LYS A 59 14.22 -16.05 -8.13
N HIS A 60 14.99 -15.01 -8.45
CA HIS A 60 16.19 -14.67 -7.66
C HIS A 60 15.82 -14.20 -6.25
N ALA A 61 14.74 -13.45 -6.08
CA ALA A 61 14.25 -13.05 -4.76
C ALA A 61 13.81 -14.25 -3.93
N LEU A 62 13.12 -15.24 -4.54
CA LEU A 62 12.73 -16.50 -3.91
C LEU A 62 13.94 -17.25 -3.37
N VAL A 63 14.92 -17.57 -4.24
CA VAL A 63 16.13 -18.32 -3.82
C VAL A 63 16.85 -17.63 -2.67
N LYS A 64 17.00 -16.31 -2.73
CA LYS A 64 17.62 -15.55 -1.63
C LYS A 64 16.81 -15.62 -0.33
N ALA A 65 15.47 -15.57 -0.42
CA ALA A 65 14.63 -15.66 0.77
C ALA A 65 14.73 -17.05 1.43
N GLU A 66 14.68 -18.12 0.63
CA GLU A 66 14.83 -19.51 1.08
C GLU A 66 16.20 -19.76 1.70
N ASP A 67 17.28 -19.30 1.04
CA ASP A 67 18.66 -19.43 1.54
C ASP A 67 18.87 -18.72 2.90
N ILE A 68 18.21 -17.58 3.12
CA ILE A 68 18.34 -16.81 4.37
C ILE A 68 17.52 -17.42 5.50
N CYS A 69 16.31 -17.92 5.19
CA CYS A 69 15.37 -18.41 6.19
C CYS A 69 15.50 -19.89 6.51
N ASP A 70 16.19 -20.65 5.66
CA ASP A 70 16.23 -22.14 5.70
C ASP A 70 14.79 -22.73 5.71
N VAL A 71 13.92 -22.19 4.85
CA VAL A 71 12.50 -22.57 4.72
C VAL A 71 12.15 -22.69 3.24
N ASP A 72 11.54 -23.82 2.86
CA ASP A 72 10.94 -23.99 1.54
C ASP A 72 9.64 -23.17 1.45
N ILE A 73 9.57 -22.24 0.51
CA ILE A 73 8.43 -21.36 0.30
C ILE A 73 7.52 -21.97 -0.77
N SER A 74 6.27 -22.26 -0.43
CA SER A 74 5.29 -22.87 -1.33
C SER A 74 4.14 -21.93 -1.69
N SER A 75 3.80 -20.96 -0.81
CA SER A 75 2.70 -20.02 -1.04
C SER A 75 3.03 -18.63 -0.53
N ILE A 76 2.38 -17.62 -1.12
CA ILE A 76 2.66 -16.21 -0.85
C ILE A 76 1.41 -15.34 -0.88
N LEU A 77 1.47 -14.20 -0.20
CA LEU A 77 0.58 -13.08 -0.48
C LEU A 77 1.27 -12.13 -1.46
N LEU A 78 0.54 -11.70 -2.49
CA LEU A 78 1.08 -10.85 -3.56
C LEU A 78 0.52 -9.44 -3.43
N SER A 79 1.38 -8.41 -3.34
CA SER A 79 0.92 -7.04 -3.53
C SER A 79 0.75 -6.73 -5.01
N VAL A 80 -0.27 -5.92 -5.31
CA VAL A 80 -0.48 -5.33 -6.63
C VAL A 80 -0.68 -3.83 -6.49
N THR A 81 -0.15 -3.08 -7.45
CA THR A 81 -0.36 -1.64 -7.58
C THR A 81 -0.42 -1.24 -9.06
N GLY A 82 -0.74 0.00 -9.33
CA GLY A 82 -0.80 0.59 -10.66
C GLY A 82 -2.02 1.46 -10.85
N SER A 83 -1.93 2.38 -11.81
CA SER A 83 -2.99 3.36 -12.09
C SER A 83 -4.31 2.76 -12.59
N HIS A 84 -4.31 1.45 -12.87
CA HIS A 84 -5.51 0.69 -13.26
C HIS A 84 -6.33 0.21 -12.07
N ILE A 85 -5.86 0.39 -10.83
CA ILE A 85 -6.56 0.03 -9.60
C ILE A 85 -7.22 1.29 -9.05
N ALA A 86 -8.52 1.19 -8.79
CA ALA A 86 -9.34 2.29 -8.28
C ALA A 86 -10.11 1.85 -7.03
N GLY A 87 -10.17 2.75 -6.05
CA GLY A 87 -11.03 2.66 -4.88
C GLY A 87 -12.28 3.52 -5.07
N VAL A 88 -13.46 2.95 -4.89
CA VAL A 88 -14.76 3.62 -5.05
C VAL A 88 -15.62 3.34 -3.83
N ASN A 89 -16.35 4.35 -3.36
CA ASN A 89 -17.32 4.17 -2.29
C ASN A 89 -18.70 3.93 -2.86
N ASN A 90 -19.41 2.94 -2.32
CA ASN A 90 -20.78 2.62 -2.68
C ASN A 90 -21.64 2.40 -1.44
N ARG A 91 -22.94 2.65 -1.54
CA ARG A 91 -23.92 2.45 -0.48
C ARG A 91 -25.02 1.50 -0.96
N GLY A 92 -25.33 0.49 -0.17
CA GLY A 92 -26.51 -0.33 -0.32
C GLY A 92 -27.56 0.05 0.70
N THR A 93 -28.78 0.27 0.25
CA THR A 93 -29.91 0.59 1.10
C THR A 93 -30.93 -0.54 1.05
N PHE A 94 -31.26 -1.09 2.21
CA PHE A 94 -32.31 -2.10 2.37
C PHE A 94 -33.42 -1.52 3.27
N ARG A 95 -34.67 -1.64 2.83
CA ARG A 95 -35.83 -1.30 3.62
C ARG A 95 -36.40 -2.54 4.24
N LEU A 96 -36.53 -2.52 5.58
CA LEU A 96 -37.13 -3.61 6.32
C LEU A 96 -38.61 -3.80 5.89
N PRO A 97 -39.12 -5.05 5.85
CA PRO A 97 -40.55 -5.32 5.66
C PRO A 97 -41.43 -4.58 6.69
N ASP A 98 -42.64 -4.20 6.31
CA ASP A 98 -43.53 -3.40 7.18
C ASP A 98 -43.88 -4.09 8.51
N GLU A 99 -43.80 -5.42 8.55
CA GLU A 99 -44.12 -6.24 9.71
C GLU A 99 -42.88 -6.46 10.64
N GLU A 100 -41.68 -6.05 10.19
CA GLU A 100 -40.45 -6.23 10.92
C GLU A 100 -39.84 -4.86 11.29
N GLU A 101 -39.53 -4.68 12.56
CA GLU A 101 -38.90 -3.44 13.07
C GLU A 101 -37.48 -3.67 13.56
N GLU A 102 -37.11 -4.92 13.88
CA GLU A 102 -35.77 -5.28 14.38
C GLU A 102 -34.86 -5.70 13.22
N VAL A 103 -33.65 -5.15 13.22
CA VAL A 103 -32.62 -5.52 12.24
C VAL A 103 -32.05 -6.90 12.56
N HIS A 104 -32.15 -7.82 11.62
CA HIS A 104 -31.59 -9.17 11.70
C HIS A 104 -30.39 -9.34 10.75
N GLU A 105 -29.59 -10.39 10.95
CA GLU A 105 -28.45 -10.74 10.10
C GLU A 105 -28.84 -10.84 8.60
N GLY A 106 -30.03 -11.38 8.30
CA GLY A 106 -30.52 -11.48 6.93
C GLY A 106 -30.69 -10.11 6.26
N HIS A 107 -31.20 -9.09 6.98
CA HIS A 107 -31.33 -7.73 6.45
C HIS A 107 -29.97 -7.10 6.17
N LEU A 108 -28.97 -7.40 7.06
CA LEU A 108 -27.61 -6.95 6.86
C LEU A 108 -26.95 -7.61 5.65
N ASP A 109 -27.19 -8.92 5.45
CA ASP A 109 -26.69 -9.64 4.27
C ASP A 109 -27.28 -9.04 2.97
N GLU A 110 -28.58 -8.74 2.92
CA GLU A 110 -29.21 -8.12 1.75
C GLU A 110 -28.70 -6.71 1.48
N ALA A 111 -28.62 -5.86 2.49
CA ALA A 111 -28.03 -4.51 2.36
C ALA A 111 -26.57 -4.58 1.86
N THR A 112 -25.82 -5.58 2.34
CA THR A 112 -24.44 -5.84 1.94
C THR A 112 -24.35 -6.28 0.47
N GLU A 113 -25.21 -7.17 0.01
CA GLU A 113 -25.23 -7.59 -1.40
C GLU A 113 -25.59 -6.42 -2.32
N ILE A 114 -26.58 -5.59 -1.96
CA ILE A 114 -26.93 -4.37 -2.70
C ILE A 114 -25.72 -3.41 -2.76
N ALA A 115 -25.01 -3.22 -1.65
CA ALA A 115 -23.83 -2.36 -1.61
C ALA A 115 -22.66 -2.89 -2.47
N ARG A 116 -22.54 -4.21 -2.61
CA ARG A 116 -21.52 -4.86 -3.43
C ARG A 116 -21.84 -4.88 -4.92
N ASP A 117 -23.12 -4.79 -5.28
CA ASP A 117 -23.57 -4.78 -6.68
C ASP A 117 -23.29 -3.42 -7.36
N LEU A 118 -22.04 -3.01 -7.32
CA LEU A 118 -21.54 -1.85 -8.04
C LEU A 118 -21.16 -2.27 -9.47
N ALA A 119 -21.73 -1.62 -10.46
CA ALA A 119 -21.32 -1.83 -11.85
C ALA A 119 -19.89 -1.33 -12.07
N ILE A 120 -18.94 -2.25 -12.18
CA ILE A 120 -17.55 -1.96 -12.58
C ILE A 120 -17.36 -2.20 -14.09
N PRO A 121 -16.36 -1.57 -14.75
CA PRO A 121 -16.04 -1.84 -16.15
C PRO A 121 -15.86 -3.35 -16.43
N GLY A 122 -16.32 -3.83 -17.57
CA GLY A 122 -16.36 -5.28 -17.87
C GLY A 122 -15.02 -5.99 -17.95
N ASP A 123 -13.92 -5.24 -18.11
CA ASP A 123 -12.53 -5.72 -18.06
C ASP A 123 -11.91 -5.64 -16.67
N HIS A 124 -12.64 -5.15 -15.66
CA HIS A 124 -12.21 -5.08 -14.27
C HIS A 124 -12.62 -6.32 -13.44
N VAL A 125 -11.96 -6.46 -12.30
CA VAL A 125 -12.29 -7.41 -11.23
C VAL A 125 -12.23 -6.72 -9.88
N TYR A 126 -13.05 -7.20 -8.95
CA TYR A 126 -12.96 -6.76 -7.55
C TYR A 126 -11.70 -7.34 -6.90
N LEU A 127 -11.02 -6.51 -6.12
CA LEU A 127 -9.87 -6.90 -5.28
C LEU A 127 -10.28 -6.96 -3.81
N HIS A 128 -10.90 -5.89 -3.31
CA HIS A 128 -11.30 -5.76 -1.92
C HIS A 128 -12.68 -5.12 -1.78
N ASN A 129 -13.39 -5.49 -0.72
CA ASN A 129 -14.64 -4.89 -0.29
C ASN A 129 -14.58 -4.68 1.22
N PHE A 130 -14.46 -3.42 1.66
CA PHE A 130 -14.39 -3.05 3.07
C PHE A 130 -15.67 -2.36 3.51
N ILE A 131 -16.33 -2.85 4.56
CA ILE A 131 -17.43 -2.13 5.21
C ILE A 131 -16.83 -0.87 5.86
N ARG A 132 -17.46 0.26 5.63
CA ARG A 132 -17.08 1.54 6.20
C ARG A 132 -17.93 1.85 7.43
N HIS A 133 -19.21 2.01 7.22
CA HIS A 133 -20.19 2.37 8.25
C HIS A 133 -21.54 1.73 7.93
N TYR A 134 -22.35 1.62 8.96
CA TYR A 134 -23.76 1.30 8.85
C TYR A 134 -24.57 2.55 9.16
N HIS A 135 -25.77 2.68 8.56
CA HIS A 135 -26.73 3.69 8.95
C HIS A 135 -28.09 3.03 9.16
N LEU A 136 -28.72 3.34 10.29
CA LEU A 136 -30.09 2.92 10.58
C LEU A 136 -30.96 4.16 10.74
N ASP A 137 -31.96 4.29 9.86
CA ASP A 137 -32.82 5.48 9.77
C ASP A 137 -32.01 6.80 9.68
N GLY A 138 -30.88 6.76 8.98
CA GLY A 138 -29.99 7.90 8.78
C GLY A 138 -28.99 8.16 9.92
N GLN A 139 -29.03 7.39 11.01
CA GLN A 139 -28.02 7.45 12.06
C GLN A 139 -26.82 6.54 11.75
N GLU A 140 -25.63 7.10 11.80
CA GLU A 140 -24.37 6.38 11.57
C GLU A 140 -24.01 5.49 12.76
N HIS A 141 -23.63 4.24 12.47
CA HIS A 141 -23.14 3.27 13.43
C HIS A 141 -21.80 2.68 12.95
N SER A 142 -20.82 2.62 13.84
CA SER A 142 -19.51 1.99 13.56
C SER A 142 -19.49 0.48 13.75
N VAL A 143 -20.51 -0.05 14.42
CA VAL A 143 -20.71 -1.49 14.65
C VAL A 143 -22.02 -1.94 14.03
N SER A 144 -22.15 -3.25 13.80
CA SER A 144 -23.38 -3.84 13.23
C SER A 144 -24.61 -3.44 14.02
N PRO A 145 -25.67 -2.92 13.37
CA PRO A 145 -26.92 -2.51 14.00
C PRO A 145 -27.90 -3.67 14.25
N VAL A 146 -27.47 -4.92 14.13
CA VAL A 146 -28.31 -6.10 14.38
C VAL A 146 -28.85 -6.06 15.82
N GLY A 147 -30.15 -6.29 15.97
CA GLY A 147 -30.87 -6.18 17.23
C GLY A 147 -31.42 -4.78 17.54
N LEU A 148 -31.10 -3.76 16.74
CA LEU A 148 -31.71 -2.43 16.87
C LEU A 148 -33.01 -2.33 16.09
N LEU A 149 -33.90 -1.42 16.51
CA LEU A 149 -35.15 -1.14 15.82
C LEU A 149 -34.95 -0.05 14.79
N GLY A 150 -35.49 -0.23 13.58
CA GLY A 150 -35.42 0.76 12.50
C GLY A 150 -36.12 0.27 11.24
N ARG A 151 -36.19 1.14 10.24
CA ARG A 151 -36.91 0.89 8.97
C ARG A 151 -36.01 0.87 7.74
N SER A 152 -34.89 1.59 7.76
CA SER A 152 -33.96 1.71 6.64
C SER A 152 -32.55 1.43 7.08
N LEU A 153 -31.98 0.36 6.55
CA LEU A 153 -30.61 -0.05 6.81
C LEU A 153 -29.74 0.27 5.61
N ASP A 154 -28.74 1.14 5.80
CA ASP A 154 -27.71 1.38 4.79
C ASP A 154 -26.38 0.75 5.22
N VAL A 155 -25.65 0.22 4.26
CA VAL A 155 -24.28 -0.27 4.44
C VAL A 155 -23.36 0.44 3.45
N ASP A 156 -22.39 1.16 3.97
CA ASP A 156 -21.36 1.85 3.18
C ASP A 156 -20.16 0.94 2.96
N PHE A 157 -19.71 0.82 1.70
CA PHE A 157 -18.54 0.07 1.31
C PHE A 157 -17.47 0.96 0.68
N HIS A 158 -16.21 0.58 0.91
CA HIS A 158 -15.10 0.95 0.06
C HIS A 158 -14.72 -0.26 -0.80
N ILE A 159 -14.89 -0.15 -2.11
CA ILE A 159 -14.69 -1.22 -3.09
C ILE A 159 -13.42 -0.90 -3.87
N VAL A 160 -12.46 -1.83 -3.89
CA VAL A 160 -11.24 -1.73 -4.71
C VAL A 160 -11.36 -2.68 -5.89
N HIS A 161 -11.19 -2.17 -7.09
CA HIS A 161 -11.23 -2.95 -8.33
C HIS A 161 -10.11 -2.53 -9.28
N GLY A 162 -9.77 -3.40 -10.22
CA GLY A 162 -8.71 -3.11 -11.18
C GLY A 162 -8.82 -3.94 -12.46
N ILE A 163 -8.03 -3.58 -13.48
CA ILE A 163 -8.04 -4.27 -14.78
C ILE A 163 -7.56 -5.72 -14.60
N ARG A 164 -8.44 -6.66 -14.93
CA ARG A 164 -8.25 -8.12 -14.77
C ARG A 164 -6.93 -8.60 -15.34
N THR A 165 -6.62 -8.25 -16.59
CA THR A 165 -5.44 -8.77 -17.29
C THR A 165 -4.15 -8.29 -16.67
N ARG A 166 -4.10 -7.07 -16.12
CA ARG A 166 -2.90 -6.53 -15.47
C ARG A 166 -2.64 -7.23 -14.15
N ILE A 167 -3.67 -7.46 -13.34
CA ILE A 167 -3.59 -8.23 -12.11
C ILE A 167 -3.18 -9.68 -12.40
N GLN A 168 -3.79 -10.29 -13.42
CA GLN A 168 -3.46 -11.67 -13.83
C GLN A 168 -2.02 -11.84 -14.29
N ASN A 169 -1.41 -10.82 -14.90
CA ASN A 169 0.01 -10.87 -15.28
C ASN A 169 0.92 -11.03 -14.07
N SER A 170 0.64 -10.33 -12.98
CA SER A 170 1.40 -10.46 -11.73
C SER A 170 1.20 -11.85 -11.10
N ILE A 171 -0.03 -12.36 -11.04
CA ILE A 171 -0.35 -13.70 -10.55
C ILE A 171 0.34 -14.78 -11.41
N LYS A 172 0.26 -14.65 -12.73
CA LYS A 172 0.89 -15.58 -13.66
C LYS A 172 2.41 -15.61 -13.46
N CYS A 173 3.03 -14.45 -13.23
CA CYS A 173 4.46 -14.37 -12.98
C CYS A 173 4.87 -15.20 -11.77
N VAL A 174 4.08 -15.18 -10.70
CA VAL A 174 4.29 -16.01 -9.51
C VAL A 174 4.06 -17.49 -9.81
N ARG A 175 2.94 -17.85 -10.44
CA ARG A 175 2.56 -19.24 -10.70
C ARG A 175 3.46 -19.99 -11.68
N GLU A 176 4.25 -19.28 -12.49
CA GLU A 176 5.25 -19.93 -13.37
C GLU A 176 6.58 -20.28 -12.66
N ILE A 177 6.75 -19.88 -11.40
CA ILE A 177 7.69 -20.49 -10.47
C ILE A 177 6.88 -21.37 -9.49
N PRO A 178 7.47 -22.30 -8.76
CA PRO A 178 6.71 -23.27 -7.94
C PRO A 178 6.11 -22.61 -6.68
N LEU A 179 5.31 -21.56 -6.87
CA LEU A 179 4.63 -20.81 -5.82
C LEU A 179 3.13 -20.69 -6.10
N GLU A 180 2.34 -20.83 -5.04
CA GLU A 180 0.91 -20.51 -5.05
C GLU A 180 0.67 -19.10 -4.51
N VAL A 181 -0.38 -18.45 -5.01
CA VAL A 181 -0.82 -17.15 -4.52
C VAL A 181 -2.04 -17.37 -3.63
N ASP A 182 -1.85 -17.19 -2.32
CA ASP A 182 -2.91 -17.35 -1.32
C ASP A 182 -3.91 -16.21 -1.37
N ASP A 183 -3.39 -14.99 -1.58
CA ASP A 183 -4.24 -13.80 -1.75
C ASP A 183 -3.48 -12.70 -2.52
N VAL A 184 -4.24 -11.74 -3.09
CA VAL A 184 -3.70 -10.56 -3.77
C VAL A 184 -4.21 -9.31 -3.08
N VAL A 185 -3.27 -8.47 -2.66
CA VAL A 185 -3.56 -7.32 -1.83
C VAL A 185 -3.16 -6.04 -2.55
N PHE A 186 -4.05 -5.04 -2.58
CA PHE A 186 -3.70 -3.71 -3.08
C PHE A 186 -2.64 -3.08 -2.15
N ALA A 187 -1.52 -2.64 -2.72
CA ALA A 187 -0.33 -2.23 -1.99
C ALA A 187 -0.59 -1.28 -0.81
N PRO A 188 -1.33 -0.15 -0.95
CA PRO A 188 -1.53 0.77 0.17
C PRO A 188 -2.34 0.17 1.32
N ILE A 189 -3.18 -0.86 1.05
CA ILE A 189 -3.90 -1.59 2.11
C ILE A 189 -2.91 -2.40 2.95
N ALA A 190 -1.95 -3.07 2.31
CA ALA A 190 -0.89 -3.79 3.01
C ALA A 190 0.00 -2.83 3.80
N THR A 191 0.49 -1.77 3.15
CA THR A 191 1.35 -0.74 3.74
C THR A 191 0.74 -0.14 5.01
N ALA A 192 -0.57 0.14 5.00
CA ALA A 192 -1.27 0.69 6.15
C ALA A 192 -1.28 -0.23 7.38
N GLN A 193 -1.07 -1.56 7.22
CA GLN A 193 -1.04 -2.48 8.37
C GLN A 193 0.24 -2.35 9.20
N VAL A 194 1.29 -1.76 8.67
CA VAL A 194 2.53 -1.47 9.40
C VAL A 194 2.69 0.00 9.73
N ALA A 195 2.09 0.89 8.92
CA ALA A 195 2.17 2.33 9.13
C ALA A 195 1.23 2.83 10.22
N LEU A 196 0.07 2.17 10.42
CA LEU A 196 -1.00 2.63 11.30
C LEU A 196 -1.39 1.54 12.30
N ASP A 197 -1.57 1.93 13.54
CA ASP A 197 -2.32 1.16 14.53
C ASP A 197 -3.83 1.49 14.48
N ARG A 198 -4.59 0.90 15.38
CA ARG A 198 -6.04 1.11 15.46
C ARG A 198 -6.39 2.55 15.84
N GLU A 199 -5.66 3.14 16.78
CA GLU A 199 -5.93 4.50 17.26
C GLU A 199 -5.71 5.52 16.15
N HIS A 200 -4.65 5.36 15.34
CA HIS A 200 -4.40 6.18 14.16
C HIS A 200 -5.56 6.09 13.13
N LYS A 201 -6.04 4.87 12.85
CA LYS A 201 -7.17 4.65 11.93
C LYS A 201 -8.46 5.29 12.45
N ASP A 202 -8.73 5.15 13.74
CA ASP A 202 -9.94 5.71 14.38
C ASP A 202 -9.91 7.24 14.41
N ALA A 203 -8.76 7.84 14.71
CA ALA A 203 -8.57 9.29 14.73
C ALA A 203 -8.50 9.91 13.33
N GLY A 204 -8.25 9.12 12.30
CA GLY A 204 -8.07 9.55 10.92
C GLY A 204 -6.61 9.79 10.58
N ALA A 205 -6.13 9.09 9.53
CA ALA A 205 -4.76 9.14 9.07
C ALA A 205 -4.67 8.92 7.55
N LEU A 206 -3.72 9.60 6.91
CA LEU A 206 -3.38 9.40 5.50
C LEU A 206 -2.03 8.70 5.41
N VAL A 207 -1.96 7.58 4.71
CA VAL A 207 -0.69 6.91 4.36
C VAL A 207 -0.36 7.20 2.92
N ILE A 208 0.87 7.59 2.65
CA ILE A 208 1.42 7.83 1.30
C ILE A 208 2.70 7.02 1.16
N ASP A 209 2.68 6.06 0.25
CA ASP A 209 3.81 5.19 -0.10
C ASP A 209 4.40 5.62 -1.44
N ILE A 210 5.60 6.21 -1.42
CA ILE A 210 6.26 6.73 -2.63
C ILE A 210 7.36 5.76 -3.05
N GLY A 211 6.99 4.87 -3.98
CA GLY A 211 7.89 3.93 -4.60
C GLY A 211 8.73 4.56 -5.72
N GLY A 212 9.38 3.70 -6.54
CA GLY A 212 10.13 4.15 -7.71
C GLY A 212 9.23 4.62 -8.84
N GLY A 213 8.19 3.87 -9.17
CA GLY A 213 7.32 4.14 -10.31
C GLY A 213 5.91 4.61 -9.98
N THR A 214 5.48 4.44 -8.73
CA THR A 214 4.14 4.76 -8.24
C THR A 214 4.18 5.48 -6.91
N THR A 215 3.11 6.21 -6.63
CA THR A 215 2.75 6.70 -5.31
C THR A 215 1.38 6.15 -4.97
N ASP A 216 1.34 5.30 -3.97
CA ASP A 216 0.14 4.64 -3.47
C ASP A 216 -0.36 5.37 -2.22
N TYR A 217 -1.68 5.50 -2.06
CA TYR A 217 -2.24 6.17 -0.90
C TYR A 217 -3.48 5.47 -0.36
N VAL A 218 -3.69 5.59 0.95
CA VAL A 218 -4.92 5.20 1.61
C VAL A 218 -5.25 6.16 2.75
N LEU A 219 -6.49 6.61 2.79
CA LEU A 219 -7.03 7.49 3.80
C LEU A 219 -7.99 6.73 4.70
N TYR A 220 -7.73 6.76 6.00
CA TYR A 220 -8.64 6.28 7.04
C TYR A 220 -9.33 7.45 7.70
N LEU A 221 -10.64 7.33 7.89
CA LEU A 221 -11.46 8.27 8.68
C LEU A 221 -12.40 7.44 9.57
N LYS A 222 -12.43 7.73 10.87
CA LYS A 222 -13.28 7.01 11.84
C LYS A 222 -13.10 5.48 11.80
N GLY A 223 -11.87 5.02 11.66
CA GLY A 223 -11.53 3.59 11.60
C GLY A 223 -11.75 2.90 10.26
N ALA A 224 -12.39 3.55 9.29
CA ALA A 224 -12.72 2.98 8.00
C ALA A 224 -11.94 3.62 6.84
N ILE A 225 -11.77 2.87 5.73
CA ILE A 225 -11.12 3.40 4.53
C ILE A 225 -12.07 4.38 3.84
N ALA A 226 -11.67 5.64 3.75
CA ALA A 226 -12.42 6.69 3.07
C ALA A 226 -12.02 6.85 1.60
N ALA A 227 -10.74 6.64 1.28
CA ALA A 227 -10.23 6.67 -0.08
C ALA A 227 -8.96 5.81 -0.19
N SER A 228 -8.71 5.24 -1.36
CA SER A 228 -7.45 4.59 -1.71
C SER A 228 -7.20 4.70 -3.20
N GLY A 229 -5.93 4.70 -3.61
CA GLY A 229 -5.59 4.81 -5.01
C GLY A 229 -4.09 4.73 -5.25
N CYS A 230 -3.73 4.79 -6.55
CA CYS A 230 -2.37 4.79 -7.04
C CYS A 230 -2.19 5.89 -8.09
N ILE A 231 -1.10 6.61 -8.00
CA ILE A 231 -0.65 7.61 -8.96
C ILE A 231 0.60 7.06 -9.66
N PRO A 232 0.66 7.03 -11.01
CA PRO A 232 1.78 6.46 -11.75
C PRO A 232 2.98 7.42 -11.83
N VAL A 233 3.32 8.03 -10.69
CA VAL A 233 4.47 8.92 -10.47
C VAL A 233 5.20 8.45 -9.24
N GLY A 234 6.52 8.47 -9.24
CA GLY A 234 7.38 8.08 -8.12
C GLY A 234 8.81 8.54 -8.32
N GLY A 235 9.75 8.00 -7.56
CA GLY A 235 11.14 8.40 -7.51
C GLY A 235 11.90 8.37 -8.85
N ASP A 236 11.50 7.50 -9.79
CA ASP A 236 12.11 7.44 -11.12
C ASP A 236 11.79 8.68 -11.95
N HIS A 237 10.66 9.34 -11.70
CA HIS A 237 10.32 10.61 -12.36
C HIS A 237 11.25 11.73 -11.89
N ILE A 238 11.58 11.79 -10.61
CA ILE A 238 12.59 12.72 -10.07
C ILE A 238 13.94 12.48 -10.76
N THR A 239 14.36 11.22 -10.84
CA THR A 239 15.62 10.84 -11.49
C THR A 239 15.64 11.25 -12.97
N ASN A 240 14.51 11.02 -13.67
CA ASN A 240 14.36 11.41 -15.06
C ASN A 240 14.41 12.94 -15.26
N ASP A 241 13.79 13.70 -14.37
CA ASP A 241 13.82 15.17 -14.44
C ASP A 241 15.24 15.69 -14.21
N ILE A 242 15.98 15.14 -13.24
CA ILE A 242 17.39 15.45 -13.02
C ILE A 242 18.19 15.14 -14.30
N HIS A 243 18.02 13.92 -14.86
CA HIS A 243 18.68 13.51 -16.10
C HIS A 243 18.42 14.49 -17.27
N LEU A 244 17.15 14.86 -17.50
CA LEU A 244 16.77 15.73 -18.61
C LEU A 244 17.28 17.16 -18.46
N VAL A 245 17.18 17.74 -17.26
CA VAL A 245 17.56 19.12 -16.99
C VAL A 245 19.08 19.28 -16.97
N THR A 246 19.78 18.35 -16.32
CA THR A 246 21.23 18.43 -16.13
C THR A 246 22.04 17.74 -17.23
N ARG A 247 21.38 16.91 -18.05
CA ARG A 247 21.96 16.08 -19.14
C ARG A 247 23.01 15.07 -18.66
N ILE A 248 22.99 14.71 -17.37
CA ILE A 248 23.86 13.66 -16.84
C ILE A 248 23.20 12.28 -17.04
N PRO A 249 23.96 11.17 -17.10
CA PRO A 249 23.40 9.83 -17.22
C PRO A 249 22.38 9.50 -16.13
N PHE A 250 21.34 8.73 -16.45
CA PHE A 250 20.27 8.37 -15.51
C PHE A 250 20.79 7.71 -14.22
N SER A 251 21.80 6.85 -14.32
CA SER A 251 22.45 6.22 -13.15
C SER A 251 23.11 7.25 -12.21
N ARG A 252 23.72 8.29 -12.77
CA ARG A 252 24.32 9.39 -12.00
C ARG A 252 23.25 10.28 -11.36
N ALA A 253 22.18 10.58 -12.13
CA ALA A 253 21.04 11.31 -11.61
C ALA A 253 20.41 10.59 -10.40
N GLU A 254 20.26 9.27 -10.46
CA GLU A 254 19.75 8.45 -9.36
C GLU A 254 20.68 8.48 -8.15
N MET A 255 21.99 8.40 -8.38
CA MET A 255 22.98 8.49 -7.30
C MET A 255 22.91 9.86 -6.63
N LEU A 256 22.95 10.95 -7.41
CA LEU A 256 22.88 12.31 -6.87
C LEU A 256 21.59 12.58 -6.10
N LYS A 257 20.45 12.12 -6.65
CA LYS A 257 19.17 12.20 -5.95
C LYS A 257 19.24 11.60 -4.55
N LYS A 258 19.85 10.42 -4.41
CA LYS A 258 19.93 9.69 -3.13
C LYS A 258 20.95 10.26 -2.15
N THR A 259 22.09 10.73 -2.65
CA THR A 259 23.21 11.13 -1.77
C THR A 259 23.25 12.62 -1.47
N GLU A 260 22.85 13.46 -2.42
CA GLU A 260 23.01 14.91 -2.38
C GLU A 260 21.70 15.69 -2.36
N GLY A 261 20.57 15.02 -2.76
CA GLY A 261 19.26 15.65 -2.91
C GLY A 261 18.65 16.11 -1.58
N ASP A 262 17.91 17.21 -1.65
CA ASP A 262 17.09 17.74 -0.55
C ASP A 262 15.79 18.33 -1.12
N ALA A 263 14.67 17.96 -0.51
CA ALA A 263 13.32 18.33 -0.95
C ALA A 263 12.72 19.50 -0.18
N SER A 264 13.41 20.05 0.83
CA SER A 264 12.83 21.04 1.75
C SER A 264 12.52 22.40 1.15
N GLY A 265 13.06 22.71 -0.05
CA GLY A 265 12.95 24.07 -0.62
C GLY A 265 13.76 25.13 0.12
N ASP A 266 14.51 24.78 1.18
CA ASP A 266 15.33 25.72 1.96
C ASP A 266 16.53 26.23 1.13
N PRO A 267 16.61 27.54 0.81
CA PRO A 267 17.73 28.11 0.05
C PRO A 267 19.09 27.89 0.73
N ALA A 268 19.14 27.80 2.06
CA ALA A 268 20.39 27.57 2.79
C ALA A 268 20.98 26.18 2.51
N ARG A 269 20.14 25.19 2.23
CA ARG A 269 20.54 23.83 1.85
C ARG A 269 20.91 23.70 0.36
N GLY A 270 20.65 24.75 -0.44
CA GLY A 270 20.98 24.85 -1.87
C GLY A 270 22.35 25.47 -2.19
N ILE A 271 23.16 25.81 -1.18
CA ILE A 271 24.43 26.48 -1.40
C ILE A 271 25.52 25.51 -1.89
N GLY A 272 26.26 25.90 -2.92
CA GLY A 272 27.43 25.19 -3.44
C GLY A 272 27.18 24.37 -4.69
N MET A 273 28.18 23.58 -5.06
CA MET A 273 28.18 22.70 -6.24
C MET A 273 28.16 21.24 -5.76
N VAL A 274 27.58 20.37 -6.57
CA VAL A 274 27.57 18.93 -6.39
C VAL A 274 28.38 18.30 -7.49
N LYS A 275 29.36 17.48 -7.15
CA LYS A 275 30.22 16.81 -8.12
C LYS A 275 29.50 15.60 -8.71
N VAL A 276 29.58 15.48 -10.01
CA VAL A 276 29.14 14.31 -10.76
C VAL A 276 30.33 13.36 -10.90
N ILE A 277 30.25 12.19 -10.28
CA ILE A 277 31.35 11.24 -10.23
C ILE A 277 30.97 9.99 -11.04
N ASP A 278 31.92 9.46 -11.86
CA ASP A 278 31.74 8.25 -12.64
C ASP A 278 31.89 6.96 -11.78
N ASP A 279 31.73 5.78 -12.43
CA ASP A 279 31.86 4.49 -11.75
C ASP A 279 33.30 4.18 -11.29
N HIS A 280 34.28 4.95 -11.75
CA HIS A 280 35.69 4.84 -11.38
C HIS A 280 36.11 5.87 -10.35
N GLY A 281 35.20 6.72 -9.88
CA GLY A 281 35.47 7.78 -8.91
C GLY A 281 36.06 9.05 -9.51
N LEU A 282 36.03 9.20 -10.86
CA LEU A 282 36.50 10.40 -11.55
C LEU A 282 35.37 11.42 -11.68
N GLU A 283 35.75 12.69 -11.56
CA GLU A 283 34.81 13.81 -11.69
C GLU A 283 34.49 14.07 -13.17
N GLU A 284 33.21 13.94 -13.55
CA GLU A 284 32.69 14.19 -14.91
C GLU A 284 32.16 15.63 -15.07
N GLY A 285 31.91 16.32 -13.95
CA GLY A 285 31.39 17.69 -13.95
C GLY A 285 30.79 18.08 -12.60
N GLU A 286 30.18 19.26 -12.60
CA GLU A 286 29.50 19.80 -11.41
C GLU A 286 28.14 20.38 -11.78
N ILE A 287 27.17 20.27 -10.88
CA ILE A 287 25.87 20.95 -10.98
C ILE A 287 25.62 21.80 -9.74
N LYS A 288 24.82 22.87 -9.89
CA LYS A 288 24.42 23.67 -8.74
C LYS A 288 23.53 22.84 -7.81
N ARG A 289 23.84 22.84 -6.50
CA ARG A 289 23.02 22.14 -5.49
C ARG A 289 21.59 22.68 -5.48
N SER A 290 21.40 24.00 -5.62
CA SER A 290 20.07 24.60 -5.72
C SER A 290 19.26 24.00 -6.88
N LEU A 291 19.86 23.87 -8.06
CA LEU A 291 19.17 23.28 -9.22
C LEU A 291 18.74 21.82 -8.96
N LEU A 292 19.60 21.01 -8.33
CA LEU A 292 19.25 19.64 -7.95
C LEU A 292 18.06 19.62 -6.99
N ASN A 293 18.12 20.48 -5.96
CA ASN A 293 17.06 20.56 -4.94
C ASN A 293 15.76 21.09 -5.52
N ASP A 294 15.80 22.10 -6.38
CA ASP A 294 14.61 22.68 -7.05
C ASP A 294 13.88 21.62 -7.91
N ILE A 295 14.63 20.78 -8.63
CA ILE A 295 14.05 19.68 -9.43
C ILE A 295 13.37 18.65 -8.54
N ILE A 296 14.03 18.25 -7.46
CA ILE A 296 13.51 17.24 -6.50
C ILE A 296 12.28 17.79 -5.80
N ASN A 297 12.36 19.00 -5.24
CA ASN A 297 11.26 19.67 -4.55
C ASN A 297 10.03 19.77 -5.47
N GLY A 298 10.19 20.38 -6.66
CA GLY A 298 9.07 20.58 -7.60
C GLY A 298 8.39 19.29 -8.01
N ARG A 299 9.13 18.18 -8.22
CA ARG A 299 8.52 16.90 -8.57
C ARG A 299 7.79 16.25 -7.39
N LEU A 300 8.34 16.32 -6.20
CA LEU A 300 7.70 15.78 -5.01
C LEU A 300 6.47 16.62 -4.63
N GLU A 301 6.56 17.94 -4.70
CA GLU A 301 5.44 18.84 -4.49
C GLU A 301 4.27 18.51 -5.43
N GLU A 302 4.52 18.41 -6.74
CA GLU A 302 3.53 18.00 -7.73
C GLU A 302 2.91 16.63 -7.37
N THR A 303 3.74 15.67 -6.95
CA THR A 303 3.25 14.33 -6.58
C THR A 303 2.31 14.40 -5.37
N LEU A 304 2.62 15.21 -4.35
CA LEU A 304 1.77 15.40 -3.19
C LEU A 304 0.45 16.09 -3.55
N TYR A 305 0.48 17.10 -4.43
CA TYR A 305 -0.75 17.73 -4.94
C TYR A 305 -1.61 16.77 -5.75
N LEU A 306 -1.01 15.87 -6.53
CA LEU A 306 -1.76 14.82 -7.24
C LEU A 306 -2.44 13.85 -6.27
N VAL A 307 -1.84 13.54 -5.11
CA VAL A 307 -2.52 12.79 -4.05
C VAL A 307 -3.68 13.61 -3.49
N LEU A 308 -3.44 14.87 -3.15
CA LEU A 308 -4.45 15.76 -2.56
C LEU A 308 -5.69 15.88 -3.46
N ASP A 309 -5.50 16.03 -4.77
CA ASP A 309 -6.57 16.13 -5.76
C ASP A 309 -7.44 14.85 -5.87
N ARG A 310 -6.91 13.71 -5.44
CA ARG A 310 -7.64 12.42 -5.43
C ARG A 310 -8.41 12.17 -4.15
N LEU A 311 -8.15 12.94 -3.10
CA LEU A 311 -8.88 12.80 -1.85
C LEU A 311 -10.28 13.43 -1.95
N PRO A 312 -11.27 12.89 -1.23
CA PRO A 312 -12.59 13.50 -1.15
C PRO A 312 -12.52 14.95 -0.63
N ASN A 313 -13.40 15.80 -1.12
CA ASN A 313 -13.47 17.21 -0.68
C ASN A 313 -13.52 17.32 0.85
N ASN A 314 -12.70 18.18 1.42
CA ASN A 314 -12.57 18.38 2.87
C ASN A 314 -12.14 17.15 3.69
N ALA A 315 -11.66 16.10 3.07
CA ALA A 315 -11.27 14.85 3.76
C ALA A 315 -10.18 15.10 4.82
N LEU A 316 -9.26 16.02 4.56
CA LEU A 316 -8.17 16.35 5.50
C LEU A 316 -8.68 16.90 6.84
N LYS A 317 -9.89 17.50 6.89
CA LYS A 317 -10.50 17.94 8.16
C LYS A 317 -10.79 16.78 9.13
N GLY A 318 -10.93 15.57 8.61
CA GLY A 318 -11.14 14.35 9.39
C GLY A 318 -9.85 13.63 9.77
N VAL A 319 -8.68 14.13 9.33
CA VAL A 319 -7.38 13.55 9.63
C VAL A 319 -6.86 14.13 10.94
N GLY A 320 -7.17 13.45 12.04
CA GLY A 320 -6.79 13.89 13.37
C GLY A 320 -5.37 13.51 13.77
N THR A 321 -4.80 12.45 13.20
CA THR A 321 -3.43 12.03 13.51
C THR A 321 -2.42 12.74 12.62
N GLY A 322 -2.59 12.70 11.30
CA GLY A 322 -1.65 13.28 10.35
C GLY A 322 -1.38 12.39 9.13
N VAL A 323 -0.26 12.67 8.44
CA VAL A 323 0.18 11.97 7.24
C VAL A 323 1.39 11.09 7.55
N PHE A 324 1.32 9.83 7.14
CA PHE A 324 2.38 8.84 7.30
C PHE A 324 3.07 8.61 5.96
N LEU A 325 4.33 9.02 5.85
CA LEU A 325 5.13 8.83 4.65
C LEU A 325 5.89 7.51 4.74
N THR A 326 5.90 6.76 3.64
CA THR A 326 6.63 5.51 3.50
C THR A 326 7.07 5.28 2.05
N GLY A 327 7.67 4.11 1.76
CA GLY A 327 8.30 3.85 0.48
C GLY A 327 9.72 4.37 0.39
N GLY A 328 10.48 3.90 -0.60
CA GLY A 328 11.90 4.24 -0.71
C GLY A 328 12.19 5.73 -0.89
N SER A 329 11.26 6.48 -1.51
CA SER A 329 11.41 7.92 -1.72
C SER A 329 11.12 8.75 -0.46
N SER A 330 10.48 8.17 0.57
CA SER A 330 10.26 8.86 1.85
C SER A 330 11.55 9.12 2.62
N ASN A 331 12.63 8.41 2.28
CA ASN A 331 13.97 8.65 2.82
C ASN A 331 14.66 9.93 2.28
N MET A 332 14.03 10.66 1.35
CA MET A 332 14.56 11.91 0.81
C MET A 332 14.65 12.96 1.92
N ARG A 333 15.82 13.59 2.06
CA ARG A 333 16.00 14.69 3.01
C ARG A 333 15.04 15.84 2.69
N GLY A 334 14.50 16.47 3.71
CA GLY A 334 13.58 17.60 3.56
C GLY A 334 12.17 17.24 3.09
N PHE A 335 11.87 15.95 2.87
CA PHE A 335 10.57 15.56 2.34
C PHE A 335 9.43 15.71 3.35
N SER A 336 9.69 15.46 4.62
CA SER A 336 8.68 15.68 5.67
C SER A 336 8.32 17.16 5.83
N GLU A 337 9.29 18.06 5.67
CA GLU A 337 9.09 19.51 5.68
C GLU A 337 8.20 19.93 4.50
N LEU A 338 8.50 19.49 3.28
CA LEU A 338 7.69 19.74 2.10
C LEU A 338 6.26 19.19 2.25
N ALA A 339 6.11 17.96 2.74
CA ALA A 339 4.80 17.37 2.93
C ALA A 339 3.96 18.13 3.98
N ASN A 340 4.60 18.65 5.03
CA ASN A 340 3.93 19.50 6.02
C ASN A 340 3.42 20.80 5.38
N GLU A 341 4.18 21.42 4.48
CA GLU A 341 3.76 22.63 3.75
C GLU A 341 2.55 22.35 2.84
N VAL A 342 2.52 21.18 2.18
CA VAL A 342 1.43 20.83 1.25
C VAL A 342 0.14 20.46 1.97
N PHE A 343 0.22 19.65 3.05
CA PHE A 343 -0.97 19.11 3.72
C PHE A 343 -1.44 19.95 4.91
N ASP A 344 -0.60 20.81 5.47
CA ASP A 344 -0.83 21.56 6.73
C ASP A 344 -1.26 20.62 7.88
N LEU A 345 -0.59 19.47 7.98
CA LEU A 345 -0.85 18.40 8.95
C LEU A 345 0.48 17.88 9.53
N PRO A 346 0.47 17.27 10.73
CA PRO A 346 1.62 16.55 11.24
C PRO A 346 2.09 15.46 10.27
N ILE A 347 3.40 15.37 10.04
CA ILE A 347 3.99 14.38 9.16
C ILE A 347 4.83 13.40 9.98
N TYR A 348 4.59 12.12 9.74
CA TYR A 348 5.32 11.02 10.37
C TYR A 348 5.99 10.18 9.30
N GLN A 349 7.23 9.78 9.55
CA GLN A 349 7.82 8.68 8.80
C GLN A 349 7.34 7.38 9.41
N SER A 350 6.86 6.45 8.55
CA SER A 350 6.32 5.18 9.03
C SER A 350 7.41 4.38 9.75
N GLU A 351 7.27 4.21 11.05
CA GLU A 351 8.08 3.29 11.85
C GLU A 351 7.33 1.97 12.00
N GLN A 352 8.00 0.88 11.64
CA GLN A 352 7.41 -0.47 11.75
C GLN A 352 7.42 -0.92 13.22
N SER A 353 6.42 -0.49 13.99
CA SER A 353 6.26 -0.86 15.39
C SER A 353 5.86 -2.34 15.55
N ASN A 354 6.27 -2.96 16.68
CA ASN A 354 5.95 -4.35 17.01
C ASN A 354 6.41 -5.42 16.02
N ILE A 355 7.47 -5.11 15.24
CA ILE A 355 8.12 -6.05 14.33
C ILE A 355 9.55 -6.26 14.81
N SER A 356 9.92 -7.52 14.97
CA SER A 356 11.28 -7.96 15.29
C SER A 356 11.87 -8.74 14.10
N GLY A 357 13.17 -8.89 14.02
CA GLY A 357 13.79 -9.68 12.95
C GLY A 357 15.30 -9.77 13.03
N VAL A 358 15.85 -10.68 12.23
CA VAL A 358 17.28 -10.96 12.17
C VAL A 358 18.03 -9.87 11.39
N HIS A 359 17.36 -9.21 10.45
CA HIS A 359 17.95 -8.15 9.63
C HIS A 359 17.42 -6.77 10.06
N ALA A 360 18.31 -5.84 10.42
CA ALA A 360 17.93 -4.47 10.78
C ALA A 360 17.22 -3.70 9.64
N ASN A 361 17.51 -4.09 8.39
CA ASN A 361 17.05 -3.40 7.18
C ASN A 361 15.55 -3.50 6.92
N PHE A 362 14.83 -4.48 7.49
CA PHE A 362 13.37 -4.59 7.26
C PHE A 362 12.57 -3.39 7.79
N ARG A 363 13.19 -2.57 8.68
CA ARG A 363 12.58 -1.34 9.20
C ARG A 363 12.64 -0.16 8.21
N ASP A 364 13.43 -0.28 7.14
CA ASP A 364 13.46 0.75 6.10
C ASP A 364 12.07 0.85 5.45
N PRO A 365 11.51 2.07 5.29
CA PRO A 365 10.21 2.30 4.68
C PRO A 365 10.02 1.63 3.32
N GLN A 366 11.08 1.37 2.59
CA GLN A 366 11.02 0.66 1.31
C GLN A 366 10.47 -0.78 1.39
N TYR A 367 10.37 -1.38 2.58
CA TYR A 367 9.83 -2.73 2.78
C TYR A 367 8.42 -2.73 3.37
N SER A 368 7.82 -1.55 3.59
CA SER A 368 6.53 -1.43 4.28
C SER A 368 5.42 -2.24 3.63
N THR A 369 5.34 -2.28 2.30
CA THR A 369 4.34 -3.07 1.58
C THR A 369 4.53 -4.58 1.83
N ALA A 370 5.75 -5.11 1.63
CA ALA A 370 6.00 -6.54 1.77
C ALA A 370 5.86 -7.02 3.23
N VAL A 371 6.30 -6.21 4.20
CA VAL A 371 6.08 -6.48 5.64
C VAL A 371 4.61 -6.33 6.00
N GLY A 372 3.92 -5.37 5.40
CA GLY A 372 2.48 -5.15 5.58
C GLY A 372 1.63 -6.34 5.14
N LEU A 373 2.06 -7.08 4.11
CA LEU A 373 1.41 -8.32 3.71
C LEU A 373 1.43 -9.38 4.82
N ILE A 374 2.51 -9.46 5.61
CA ILE A 374 2.58 -10.39 6.75
C ILE A 374 1.55 -10.00 7.83
N ARG A 375 1.41 -8.69 8.10
CA ARG A 375 0.37 -8.19 9.01
C ARG A 375 -1.03 -8.42 8.47
N TYR A 376 -1.23 -8.25 7.17
CA TYR A 376 -2.49 -8.53 6.52
C TYR A 376 -2.87 -10.01 6.62
N ALA A 377 -1.90 -10.93 6.41
CA ALA A 377 -2.10 -12.36 6.61
C ALA A 377 -2.56 -12.70 8.03
N GLN A 378 -2.00 -12.04 9.04
CA GLN A 378 -2.41 -12.19 10.45
C GLN A 378 -3.89 -11.85 10.64
N ILE A 379 -4.38 -10.78 9.99
CA ILE A 379 -5.80 -10.39 10.04
C ILE A 379 -6.67 -11.46 9.39
N LEU A 380 -6.29 -11.95 8.21
CA LEU A 380 -7.01 -13.03 7.51
C LEU A 380 -7.08 -14.32 8.34
N ASP A 381 -6.01 -14.68 9.04
CA ASP A 381 -6.00 -15.84 9.92
C ASP A 381 -6.96 -15.68 11.11
N ALA A 382 -6.94 -14.51 11.77
CA ALA A 382 -7.84 -14.22 12.88
C ALA A 382 -9.32 -14.30 12.46
N GLU A 383 -9.64 -13.88 11.23
CA GLU A 383 -10.99 -13.99 10.68
C GLU A 383 -11.39 -15.44 10.38
N ARG A 384 -10.50 -16.25 9.82
CA ARG A 384 -10.73 -17.68 9.57
C ARG A 384 -10.98 -18.43 10.87
N ASP A 385 -10.13 -18.19 11.89
CA ASP A 385 -10.24 -18.84 13.20
C ASP A 385 -11.56 -18.43 13.90
N SER A 386 -12.05 -17.18 13.72
CA SER A 386 -13.32 -16.70 14.25
C SER A 386 -14.54 -17.34 13.58
N GLN A 387 -14.46 -17.63 12.28
CA GLN A 387 -15.52 -18.30 11.52
C GLN A 387 -15.66 -19.79 11.88
N GLU A 388 -14.55 -20.50 12.11
CA GLU A 388 -14.54 -21.88 12.58
C GLU A 388 -15.07 -22.02 14.02
N GLY A 389 -14.92 -20.98 14.85
CA GLY A 389 -15.42 -20.92 16.22
C GLY A 389 -16.91 -20.53 16.38
N GLY A 390 -17.65 -20.36 15.28
CA GLY A 390 -19.10 -20.04 15.31
C GLY A 390 -19.44 -18.62 15.78
N LYS A 391 -18.45 -17.71 15.91
CA LYS A 391 -18.68 -16.28 16.14
C LYS A 391 -18.54 -15.53 14.81
N VAL A 392 -19.68 -15.22 14.22
CA VAL A 392 -19.75 -14.52 12.93
C VAL A 392 -19.37 -13.05 13.11
N THR A 393 -18.16 -12.71 12.75
CA THR A 393 -17.79 -11.33 12.38
C THR A 393 -17.37 -11.37 10.91
N ARG A 394 -18.35 -11.12 10.04
CA ARG A 394 -18.18 -11.12 8.56
C ARG A 394 -17.57 -9.81 8.05
N ALA A 395 -16.50 -9.30 8.65
CA ALA A 395 -15.98 -7.98 8.28
C ALA A 395 -15.15 -7.93 6.99
N LEU A 396 -14.53 -9.02 6.54
CA LEU A 396 -13.64 -9.02 5.36
C LEU A 396 -13.80 -10.31 4.53
N LYS A 397 -14.89 -10.48 3.80
CA LYS A 397 -14.86 -11.44 2.70
C LYS A 397 -14.22 -10.75 1.49
N SER A 398 -12.91 -10.94 1.29
CA SER A 398 -12.35 -10.78 -0.05
C SER A 398 -13.01 -11.82 -0.95
N ILE A 399 -13.87 -11.38 -1.85
CA ILE A 399 -14.42 -12.26 -2.88
C ILE A 399 -13.31 -12.44 -3.90
N TRP A 400 -12.50 -13.47 -3.70
CA TRP A 400 -11.44 -13.85 -4.63
C TRP A 400 -12.05 -14.61 -5.82
N PRO A 401 -12.15 -14.00 -7.01
CA PRO A 401 -12.73 -14.67 -8.18
C PRO A 401 -11.82 -15.75 -8.79
N PHE A 402 -10.65 -16.00 -8.20
CA PHE A 402 -9.62 -16.88 -8.76
C PHE A 402 -9.34 -18.14 -7.90
N ARG A 403 -10.09 -18.40 -6.82
CA ARG A 403 -10.03 -19.71 -6.16
C ARG A 403 -10.63 -20.77 -7.09
N ARG A 404 -9.80 -21.65 -7.59
CA ARG A 404 -10.14 -22.99 -8.03
C ARG A 404 -9.38 -23.97 -7.22
#